data_0d09de7fe2d4d02b348ebf5a8c0b1a6e
#
_entry.id   0d09de7fe2d4d02b348ebf5a8c0b1a6e
#
_cell.length_a   1.000
_cell.length_b   1.000
_cell.length_c   1.000
_cell.angle_alpha   90.00
_cell.angle_beta   90.00
_cell.angle_gamma   90.00
#
_symmetry.space_group_name_H-M   'P 1'
#
loop_
_entity.id
_entity.type
_entity.pdbx_description
1 polymer ?
#
loop_
_entity_poly.entity_id
_entity_poly.type
_entity_poly.pdbx_seq_one_letter_code
_entity_poly.pdbx_strand_id
1 'polypeptide(L)'
;MEIERKYLIRELPENLETYAYHDIEQAYLCTAPVVRIRRQDDRYILTYKSSGMMAHEEYNLPLTREAYEHLKAKADGNVITKRRYLIPLDDILTIELDLFSGAFDGMILAEVEFPTEEAANTFTPPDWFTEDVTFKKEYHNSYLSSVDLSKKG
;
A
#
# COMPACT_ATOMS: atom_id res chain seq x y z
N MET A 1 15.74 -0.79 -4.14
CA MET A 1 15.02 0.51 -4.04
C MET A 1 13.62 0.34 -4.60
N GLU A 2 12.63 0.89 -3.90
CA GLU A 2 11.23 0.86 -4.36
C GLU A 2 10.88 2.19 -5.00
N ILE A 3 10.31 2.15 -6.21
CA ILE A 3 9.87 3.34 -6.95
C ILE A 3 8.43 3.11 -7.36
N GLU A 4 7.49 3.89 -6.81
CA GLU A 4 6.07 3.69 -7.07
C GLU A 4 5.32 4.99 -7.28
N ARG A 5 4.16 4.89 -7.95
CA ARG A 5 3.21 5.99 -8.07
C ARG A 5 1.83 5.52 -7.64
N LYS A 6 1.04 6.46 -7.09
CA LYS A 6 -0.30 6.20 -6.56
C LYS A 6 -1.33 7.05 -7.29
N TYR A 7 -2.50 6.45 -7.52
CA TYR A 7 -3.58 7.12 -8.23
C TYR A 7 -4.92 6.84 -7.58
N LEU A 8 -5.81 7.81 -7.68
CA LEU A 8 -7.23 7.58 -7.49
C LEU A 8 -7.79 7.02 -8.79
N ILE A 9 -8.93 6.36 -8.71
CA ILE A 9 -9.58 5.75 -9.88
C ILE A 9 -11.01 6.27 -10.04
N ARG A 10 -11.54 6.20 -11.27
CA ARG A 10 -12.90 6.61 -11.59
C ARG A 10 -13.90 5.53 -11.23
N GLU A 11 -13.58 4.30 -11.56
CA GLU A 11 -14.45 3.14 -11.36
C GLU A 11 -13.62 1.87 -11.27
N LEU A 12 -14.19 0.83 -10.65
CA LEU A 12 -13.52 -0.45 -10.57
C LEU A 12 -13.47 -1.11 -11.95
N PRO A 13 -12.37 -1.82 -12.28
CA PRO A 13 -12.29 -2.59 -13.52
C PRO A 13 -13.39 -3.66 -13.57
N GLU A 14 -13.87 -3.96 -14.78
CA GLU A 14 -14.78 -5.09 -14.98
C GLU A 14 -14.03 -6.38 -14.70
N ASN A 15 -14.77 -7.39 -14.25
CA ASN A 15 -14.24 -8.73 -13.96
C ASN A 15 -13.10 -8.72 -12.93
N LEU A 16 -13.20 -7.84 -11.93
CA LEU A 16 -12.21 -7.73 -10.87
C LEU A 16 -11.96 -9.08 -10.20
N GLU A 17 -13.01 -9.88 -10.02
CA GLU A 17 -12.94 -11.20 -9.40
C GLU A 17 -12.09 -12.22 -10.16
N THR A 18 -11.70 -11.93 -11.41
CA THR A 18 -10.83 -12.83 -12.19
C THR A 18 -9.35 -12.63 -11.89
N TYR A 19 -9.00 -11.54 -11.21
CA TYR A 19 -7.59 -11.25 -10.89
C TYR A 19 -7.17 -11.88 -9.58
N ALA A 20 -5.90 -12.22 -9.47
CA ALA A 20 -5.31 -12.66 -8.22
C ALA A 20 -5.35 -11.52 -7.19
N TYR A 21 -5.43 -11.86 -5.91
CA TYR A 21 -5.42 -10.86 -4.85
C TYR A 21 -4.70 -11.39 -3.59
N HIS A 22 -4.34 -10.44 -2.74
CA HIS A 22 -3.83 -10.72 -1.40
C HIS A 22 -4.67 -9.99 -0.37
N ASP A 23 -4.97 -10.65 0.73
CA ASP A 23 -5.59 -10.01 1.89
C ASP A 23 -4.47 -9.54 2.82
N ILE A 24 -4.47 -8.25 3.13
CA ILE A 24 -3.39 -7.60 3.86
C ILE A 24 -3.92 -6.95 5.12
N GLU A 25 -3.20 -7.18 6.23
CA GLU A 25 -3.35 -6.45 7.49
C GLU A 25 -1.99 -5.89 7.83
N GLN A 26 -1.90 -4.62 8.17
CA GLN A 26 -0.61 -4.02 8.50
C GLN A 26 -0.73 -2.98 9.59
N ALA A 27 0.36 -2.82 10.34
CA ALA A 27 0.46 -1.87 11.42
C ALA A 27 1.87 -1.28 11.46
N TYR A 28 2.01 -0.09 12.03
CA TYR A 28 3.27 0.66 12.02
C TYR A 28 3.84 0.75 13.42
N LEU A 29 5.12 0.41 13.56
CA LEU A 29 5.90 0.60 14.78
C LEU A 29 6.58 1.97 14.78
N CYS A 30 6.83 2.51 13.59
CA CYS A 30 7.43 3.82 13.37
C CYS A 30 7.08 4.26 11.95
N THR A 31 6.89 5.57 11.74
CA THR A 31 6.53 6.09 10.43
C THR A 31 7.64 6.92 9.77
N ALA A 32 8.72 7.24 10.51
CA ALA A 32 9.84 8.03 9.97
C ALA A 32 11.15 7.60 10.65
N PRO A 33 11.91 6.67 10.14
CA PRO A 33 11.64 5.86 8.94
C PRO A 33 10.46 4.93 9.16
N VAL A 34 9.94 4.38 8.08
CA VAL A 34 8.86 3.40 8.20
C VAL A 34 9.40 2.09 8.74
N VAL A 35 8.79 1.61 9.81
CA VAL A 35 8.96 0.24 10.31
C VAL A 35 7.55 -0.33 10.43
N ARG A 36 7.23 -1.26 9.56
CA ARG A 36 5.89 -1.80 9.40
C ARG A 36 5.91 -3.31 9.54
N ILE A 37 4.86 -3.86 10.17
CA ILE A 37 4.61 -5.29 10.13
C ILE A 37 3.37 -5.54 9.29
N ARG A 38 3.38 -6.64 8.53
CA ARG A 38 2.30 -6.99 7.62
C ARG A 38 2.03 -8.48 7.66
N ARG A 39 0.74 -8.82 7.76
CA ARG A 39 0.26 -10.16 7.39
C ARG A 39 -0.28 -10.05 5.97
N GLN A 40 0.25 -10.87 5.08
CA GLN A 40 -0.22 -10.96 3.71
C GLN A 40 -0.61 -12.41 3.47
N ASP A 41 -1.92 -12.67 3.43
CA ASP A 41 -2.48 -14.02 3.44
C ASP A 41 -2.00 -14.77 4.69
N ASP A 42 -1.13 -15.78 4.55
CA ASP A 42 -0.56 -16.54 5.67
C ASP A 42 0.92 -16.23 5.91
N ARG A 43 1.42 -15.13 5.34
CA ARG A 43 2.83 -14.72 5.47
C ARG A 43 2.92 -13.49 6.36
N TYR A 44 4.02 -13.42 7.13
CA TYR A 44 4.26 -12.35 8.10
C TYR A 44 5.60 -11.70 7.80
N ILE A 45 5.60 -10.38 7.66
CA ILE A 45 6.76 -9.64 7.15
C ILE A 45 6.94 -8.35 7.95
N LEU A 46 8.21 -8.07 8.32
CA LEU A 46 8.60 -6.76 8.83
C LEU A 46 9.27 -6.00 7.69
N THR A 47 8.87 -4.76 7.46
CA THR A 47 9.41 -3.91 6.40
C THR A 47 9.98 -2.63 6.98
N TYR A 48 11.18 -2.29 6.54
CA TYR A 48 11.81 -0.98 6.76
C TYR A 48 11.78 -0.22 5.44
N LYS A 49 11.37 1.05 5.48
CA LYS A 49 11.44 1.95 4.32
C LYS A 49 12.08 3.26 4.71
N SER A 50 13.04 3.72 3.92
CA SER A 50 13.65 5.03 4.10
C SER A 50 12.66 6.14 3.69
N SER A 51 13.02 7.40 4.01
CA SER A 51 12.21 8.56 3.64
C SER A 51 12.15 8.73 2.13
N GLY A 52 11.05 9.31 1.64
CA GLY A 52 10.79 9.56 0.23
C GLY A 52 9.36 9.19 -0.13
N MET A 53 8.79 9.84 -1.13
CA MET A 53 7.41 9.57 -1.54
C MET A 53 7.34 8.69 -2.78
N MET A 54 8.20 8.93 -3.77
CA MET A 54 8.23 8.14 -4.99
C MET A 54 9.32 7.06 -4.95
N ALA A 55 10.52 7.38 -4.47
CA ALA A 55 11.66 6.46 -4.44
C ALA A 55 12.24 6.36 -3.01
N HIS A 56 12.44 5.13 -2.53
CA HIS A 56 12.99 4.88 -1.20
C HIS A 56 13.59 3.48 -1.13
N GLU A 57 14.49 3.28 -0.16
CA GLU A 57 15.04 1.96 0.15
C GLU A 57 13.97 1.14 0.87
N GLU A 58 13.89 -0.15 0.56
CA GLU A 58 12.96 -1.07 1.20
C GLU A 58 13.67 -2.38 1.55
N TYR A 59 13.50 -2.82 2.79
CA TYR A 59 14.01 -4.10 3.27
C TYR A 59 12.89 -4.89 3.92
N ASN A 60 12.68 -6.13 3.47
CA ASN A 60 11.64 -7.02 3.96
C ASN A 60 12.27 -8.22 4.66
N LEU A 61 11.85 -8.46 5.90
CA LEU A 61 12.34 -9.56 6.72
C LEU A 61 11.17 -10.44 7.14
N PRO A 62 11.32 -11.78 7.07
CA PRO A 62 10.24 -12.66 7.49
C PRO A 62 10.04 -12.64 9.01
N LEU A 63 8.80 -12.78 9.45
CA LEU A 63 8.42 -12.92 10.84
C LEU A 63 7.69 -14.25 11.03
N THR A 64 7.73 -14.77 12.28
CA THR A 64 6.82 -15.81 12.68
C THR A 64 5.47 -15.19 13.00
N ARG A 65 4.41 -16.01 13.06
CA ARG A 65 3.10 -15.54 13.48
C ARG A 65 3.16 -14.96 14.89
N GLU A 66 3.86 -15.63 15.79
CA GLU A 66 4.03 -15.21 17.19
C GLU A 66 4.71 -13.86 17.30
N ALA A 67 5.79 -13.65 16.51
CA ALA A 67 6.49 -12.37 16.47
C ALA A 67 5.58 -11.28 15.91
N TYR A 68 4.81 -11.57 14.87
CA TYR A 68 3.86 -10.63 14.30
C TYR A 68 2.83 -10.17 15.32
N GLU A 69 2.18 -11.12 16.01
CA GLU A 69 1.17 -10.80 17.01
C GLU A 69 1.77 -10.00 18.19
N HIS A 70 2.98 -10.35 18.61
CA HIS A 70 3.68 -9.64 19.66
C HIS A 70 3.95 -8.18 19.29
N LEU A 71 4.45 -7.96 18.07
CA LEU A 71 4.77 -6.63 17.58
C LEU A 71 3.49 -5.83 17.29
N LYS A 72 2.45 -6.48 16.79
CA LYS A 72 1.16 -5.83 16.54
C LYS A 72 0.58 -5.19 17.81
N ALA A 73 0.72 -5.87 18.95
CA ALA A 73 0.27 -5.34 20.23
C ALA A 73 1.03 -4.07 20.65
N LYS A 74 2.22 -3.85 20.10
CA LYS A 74 3.06 -2.68 20.40
C LYS A 74 2.96 -1.61 19.31
N ALA A 75 2.22 -1.85 18.24
CA ALA A 75 2.10 -0.90 17.14
C ALA A 75 1.29 0.32 17.54
N ASP A 76 1.63 1.45 16.95
CA ASP A 76 0.93 2.71 17.16
C ASP A 76 -0.13 2.91 16.08
N GLY A 77 -1.19 3.65 16.44
CA GLY A 77 -2.17 4.12 15.49
C GLY A 77 -3.12 3.05 14.98
N ASN A 78 -3.62 3.25 13.78
CA ASN A 78 -4.64 2.41 13.17
C ASN A 78 -4.04 1.20 12.48
N VAL A 79 -4.67 0.04 12.67
CA VAL A 79 -4.40 -1.13 11.85
C VAL A 79 -5.08 -0.93 10.51
N ILE A 80 -4.36 -1.18 9.43
CA ILE A 80 -4.88 -1.01 8.07
C ILE A 80 -5.16 -2.39 7.50
N THR A 81 -6.39 -2.59 7.03
CA THR A 81 -6.79 -3.82 6.35
C THR A 81 -7.25 -3.49 4.94
N LYS A 82 -6.84 -4.30 3.98
CA LYS A 82 -7.17 -4.08 2.57
C LYS A 82 -7.04 -5.37 1.78
N ARG A 83 -7.73 -5.42 0.65
CA ARG A 83 -7.51 -6.46 -0.36
C ARG A 83 -6.82 -5.83 -1.54
N ARG A 84 -5.69 -6.41 -1.93
CA ARG A 84 -4.87 -5.93 -3.05
C ARG A 84 -5.05 -6.85 -4.24
N TYR A 85 -5.67 -6.33 -5.29
CA TYR A 85 -5.77 -7.06 -6.56
C TYR A 85 -4.55 -6.79 -7.41
N LEU A 86 -4.07 -7.81 -8.10
CA LEU A 86 -2.91 -7.72 -8.98
C LEU A 86 -3.40 -7.74 -10.42
N ILE A 87 -3.36 -6.58 -11.07
CA ILE A 87 -3.88 -6.41 -12.42
C ILE A 87 -2.71 -6.20 -13.37
N PRO A 88 -2.40 -7.17 -14.25
CA PRO A 88 -1.32 -7.00 -15.22
C PRO A 88 -1.62 -5.83 -16.15
N LEU A 89 -0.68 -4.90 -16.28
CA LEU A 89 -0.81 -3.75 -17.18
C LEU A 89 -0.09 -4.04 -18.51
N ASP A 90 1.11 -4.62 -18.41
CA ASP A 90 1.90 -5.10 -19.53
C ASP A 90 2.82 -6.21 -19.03
N ASP A 91 3.83 -6.58 -19.83
CA ASP A 91 4.75 -7.66 -19.47
C ASP A 91 5.66 -7.32 -18.27
N ILE A 92 5.76 -6.04 -17.92
CA ILE A 92 6.67 -5.56 -16.89
C ILE A 92 5.91 -5.01 -15.68
N LEU A 93 4.82 -4.26 -15.92
CA LEU A 93 4.12 -3.53 -14.87
C LEU A 93 2.84 -4.23 -14.43
N THR A 94 2.60 -4.19 -13.12
CA THR A 94 1.37 -4.68 -12.51
C THR A 94 0.76 -3.55 -11.70
N ILE A 95 -0.55 -3.36 -11.86
CA ILE A 95 -1.32 -2.45 -11.02
C ILE A 95 -1.66 -3.19 -9.74
N GLU A 96 -1.34 -2.59 -8.60
CA GLU A 96 -1.78 -3.07 -7.29
C GLU A 96 -2.97 -2.22 -6.88
N LEU A 97 -4.16 -2.79 -6.97
CA LEU A 97 -5.41 -2.09 -6.66
C LEU A 97 -5.87 -2.47 -5.26
N ASP A 98 -5.80 -1.50 -4.35
CA ASP A 98 -6.11 -1.69 -2.94
C ASP A 98 -7.53 -1.23 -2.63
N LEU A 99 -8.37 -2.17 -2.21
CA LEU A 99 -9.69 -1.89 -1.67
C LEU A 99 -9.62 -2.02 -0.15
N PHE A 100 -9.73 -0.89 0.53
CA PHE A 100 -9.60 -0.84 1.99
C PHE A 100 -10.87 -1.29 2.69
N SER A 101 -10.70 -1.86 3.87
CA SER A 101 -11.80 -2.29 4.75
C SER A 101 -11.52 -1.80 6.16
N GLY A 102 -12.41 -2.12 7.11
CA GLY A 102 -12.25 -1.69 8.49
C GLY A 102 -12.31 -0.18 8.63
N ALA A 103 -11.30 0.40 9.27
CA ALA A 103 -11.23 1.83 9.57
C ALA A 103 -11.32 2.73 8.34
N PHE A 104 -10.86 2.24 7.19
CA PHE A 104 -10.79 3.02 5.95
C PHE A 104 -11.68 2.43 4.86
N ASP A 105 -12.74 1.75 5.26
CA ASP A 105 -13.69 1.14 4.33
C ASP A 105 -14.18 2.16 3.29
N GLY A 106 -14.18 1.77 2.03
CA GLY A 106 -14.59 2.61 0.92
C GLY A 106 -13.45 3.33 0.21
N MET A 107 -12.24 3.38 0.80
CA MET A 107 -11.09 3.97 0.12
C MET A 107 -10.55 2.98 -0.91
N ILE A 108 -10.17 3.48 -2.08
CA ILE A 108 -9.58 2.68 -3.16
C ILE A 108 -8.38 3.43 -3.72
N LEU A 109 -7.24 2.75 -3.78
CA LEU A 109 -6.01 3.32 -4.34
C LEU A 109 -5.39 2.34 -5.33
N ALA A 110 -4.85 2.87 -6.43
CA ALA A 110 -4.07 2.10 -7.39
C ALA A 110 -2.61 2.49 -7.26
N GLU A 111 -1.74 1.49 -7.16
CA GLU A 111 -0.29 1.69 -7.11
C GLU A 111 0.36 0.97 -8.28
N VAL A 112 1.42 1.56 -8.82
CA VAL A 112 2.27 0.92 -9.82
C VAL A 112 3.71 1.09 -9.39
N GLU A 113 4.46 -0.01 -9.33
CA GLU A 113 5.89 0.00 -9.02
C GLU A 113 6.69 -0.07 -10.31
N PHE A 114 7.75 0.72 -10.39
CA PHE A 114 8.55 0.87 -11.61
C PHE A 114 9.99 0.40 -11.39
N PRO A 115 10.63 -0.14 -12.44
CA PRO A 115 12.03 -0.57 -12.34
C PRO A 115 13.01 0.60 -12.25
N THR A 116 12.64 1.78 -12.75
CA THR A 116 13.49 2.98 -12.74
C THR A 116 12.66 4.24 -12.52
N GLU A 117 13.33 5.32 -12.06
CA GLU A 117 12.67 6.62 -11.93
C GLU A 117 12.21 7.16 -13.30
N GLU A 118 13.00 6.91 -14.35
CA GLU A 118 12.62 7.32 -15.70
C GLU A 118 11.30 6.67 -16.12
N ALA A 119 11.14 5.37 -15.88
CA ALA A 119 9.90 4.66 -16.19
C ALA A 119 8.72 5.27 -15.43
N ALA A 120 8.92 5.61 -14.16
CA ALA A 120 7.88 6.24 -13.36
C ALA A 120 7.51 7.63 -13.90
N ASN A 121 8.49 8.42 -14.31
CA ASN A 121 8.28 9.79 -14.79
C ASN A 121 7.63 9.85 -16.16
N THR A 122 7.83 8.83 -16.99
CA THR A 122 7.29 8.79 -18.36
C THR A 122 6.01 7.95 -18.48
N PHE A 123 5.52 7.41 -17.36
CA PHE A 123 4.35 6.54 -17.34
C PHE A 123 3.08 7.29 -17.79
N THR A 124 2.32 6.65 -18.69
CA THR A 124 1.00 7.13 -19.10
C THR A 124 -0.04 6.23 -18.42
N PRO A 125 -0.80 6.77 -17.45
CA PRO A 125 -1.78 5.94 -16.73
C PRO A 125 -2.95 5.54 -17.62
N PRO A 126 -3.61 4.41 -17.32
CA PRO A 126 -4.84 4.00 -18.00
C PRO A 126 -5.96 5.04 -17.83
N ASP A 127 -6.93 5.02 -18.75
CA ASP A 127 -8.04 5.98 -18.75
C ASP A 127 -8.88 5.97 -17.45
N TRP A 128 -8.90 4.86 -16.74
CA TRP A 128 -9.70 4.76 -15.51
C TRP A 128 -8.99 5.26 -14.26
N PHE A 129 -7.70 5.63 -14.38
CA PHE A 129 -7.00 6.38 -13.33
C PHE A 129 -7.43 7.85 -13.45
N THR A 130 -7.56 8.53 -12.31
CA THR A 130 -7.95 9.93 -12.28
C THR A 130 -6.83 10.83 -11.80
N GLU A 131 -6.66 10.97 -10.50
CA GLU A 131 -5.68 11.88 -9.94
C GLU A 131 -4.43 11.14 -9.48
N ASP A 132 -3.26 11.69 -9.81
CA ASP A 132 -1.99 11.23 -9.27
C ASP A 132 -1.83 11.79 -7.86
N VAL A 133 -1.81 10.91 -6.88
CA VAL A 133 -1.69 11.29 -5.46
C VAL A 133 -0.36 10.82 -4.85
N THR A 134 0.62 10.52 -5.70
CA THR A 134 1.93 10.03 -5.27
C THR A 134 2.57 10.91 -4.21
N PHE A 135 2.48 12.22 -4.36
CA PHE A 135 3.11 13.17 -3.47
C PHE A 135 2.16 13.76 -2.42
N LYS A 136 0.96 13.20 -2.31
CA LYS A 136 -0.02 13.61 -1.30
C LYS A 136 0.06 12.64 -0.13
N LYS A 137 0.68 13.08 0.96
CA LYS A 137 0.95 12.22 2.12
C LYS A 137 -0.30 11.59 2.71
N GLU A 138 -1.45 12.25 2.60
CA GLU A 138 -2.73 11.76 3.14
C GLU A 138 -3.22 10.47 2.49
N TYR A 139 -2.62 10.07 1.37
CA TYR A 139 -2.93 8.80 0.71
C TYR A 139 -1.88 7.72 0.93
N HIS A 140 -0.86 8.01 1.74
CA HIS A 140 0.15 7.00 2.09
C HIS A 140 -0.28 6.23 3.32
N ASN A 141 -0.01 4.92 3.33
CA ASN A 141 -0.44 4.05 4.43
C ASN A 141 0.14 4.47 5.77
N SER A 142 1.37 4.96 5.79
CA SER A 142 1.99 5.44 7.03
C SER A 142 1.22 6.63 7.63
N TYR A 143 0.71 7.52 6.79
CA TYR A 143 -0.14 8.63 7.24
C TYR A 143 -1.48 8.10 7.77
N LEU A 144 -2.11 7.18 7.04
CA LEU A 144 -3.39 6.60 7.44
C LEU A 144 -3.29 5.92 8.81
N SER A 145 -2.16 5.29 9.11
CA SER A 145 -1.96 4.63 10.40
C SER A 145 -2.00 5.61 11.56
N SER A 146 -1.62 6.87 11.33
CA SER A 146 -1.51 7.88 12.38
C SER A 146 -2.67 8.87 12.41
N VAL A 147 -3.62 8.77 11.49
CA VAL A 147 -4.75 9.71 11.43
C VAL A 147 -5.70 9.47 12.60
N ASP A 148 -6.21 10.56 13.19
CA ASP A 148 -7.16 10.50 14.30
C ASP A 148 -8.58 10.35 13.75
N LEU A 149 -9.10 9.14 13.81
CA LEU A 149 -10.42 8.79 13.29
C LEU A 149 -11.57 9.44 14.08
N SER A 150 -11.32 9.84 15.34
CA SER A 150 -12.36 10.48 16.14
C SER A 150 -12.71 11.88 15.63
N LYS A 151 -11.86 12.49 14.82
CA LYS A 151 -12.05 13.81 14.23
C LYS A 151 -12.63 13.78 12.82
N LYS A 152 -12.94 12.60 12.31
CA LYS A 152 -13.61 12.46 11.04
C LYS A 152 -15.09 12.77 11.23
N GLY A 153 -15.46 13.94 10.80
CA GLY A 153 -16.86 14.36 10.80
C GLY A 153 -17.56 13.96 9.52
#